data_8701c52ce440966e1c5fe8659919b95f
#
_entry.id   8701c52ce440966e1c5fe8659919b95f
#
_cell.length_a   1.000
_cell.length_b   1.000
_cell.length_c   1.000
_cell.angle_alpha   90.00
_cell.angle_beta   90.00
_cell.angle_gamma   90.00
#
_symmetry.space_group_name_H-M   'P 1'
#
loop_
_entity.id
_entity.type
_entity.pdbx_description
1 polymer ?
#
loop_
_entity_poly.entity_id
_entity_poly.type
_entity_poly.pdbx_seq_one_letter_code
_entity_poly.pdbx_strand_id
1 'polypeptide(L)'
;MKFRYILILLLSGLTAMPLSLRASDDGRFIDAVQLYAAGRSDRAAELFGALVKADPSDDASWYYLGLCRMTGGDYDGAREAFGKAAELDPSNYWYRDRLALAWSAAGDNDRTIAQYERLLADFPKKTELQFNLVNLYLAEGETAKALGSLDAIEGAMGKSDGSVMTRFNILRQQGDNESAYKVLRDYVEEYSSPYVLTMLGDYEIGMYNDTTALAYYDEALSLDKDYAPARLGIAEAYRLTRRYPEYFTSLRDIVGDAGLAAPAKADYLQALLRHTDLRFRQSFTPQLDSTYALALETHPADTTLLQAAGTWYAVSGRMDQAAGLFRRNMELAPESLPAAATYLQVLAEMQDWDGVIRQAEESYARFPHEPAFLEMQNVALYNMKNYRGVIDNCGRLLRIFTGDRDRTLSTLSTMGDMYWRIGDKKNAFKTYDRALKIDGSYAPVLNNYAWFLCQDGSKLKKAYGMSKKTVELEPDNVTYLDTFGWILHLMKRDLEAKPFFKHAMLYGGKENKTILLHYARVLEVLGETDLAVYYRTQAEKLPEDNE
;
A
#
# COMPACT_ATOMS: atom_id res chain seq x y z
N MET A 1 0.41 -3.58 -10.30
CA MET A 1 -0.30 -3.39 -11.57
C MET A 1 0.12 -4.37 -12.70
N LYS A 2 1.03 -5.34 -12.46
CA LYS A 2 1.54 -6.27 -13.51
C LYS A 2 0.66 -7.51 -13.78
N PHE A 3 -0.35 -7.79 -12.97
CA PHE A 3 -1.14 -9.05 -13.07
C PHE A 3 -2.47 -8.95 -13.85
N ARG A 4 -2.96 -7.76 -14.16
CA ARG A 4 -4.28 -7.60 -14.82
C ARG A 4 -4.25 -7.67 -16.36
N TYR A 5 -3.11 -7.43 -16.99
CA TYR A 5 -3.00 -7.47 -18.46
C TYR A 5 -2.84 -8.89 -19.03
N ILE A 6 -2.34 -9.84 -18.24
CA ILE A 6 -2.18 -11.24 -18.68
C ILE A 6 -3.54 -11.96 -18.79
N LEU A 7 -4.54 -11.56 -18.00
CA LEU A 7 -5.84 -12.24 -17.98
C LEU A 7 -6.75 -11.89 -19.19
N ILE A 8 -6.56 -10.73 -19.82
CA ILE A 8 -7.38 -10.30 -20.98
C ILE A 8 -6.93 -10.97 -22.28
N LEU A 9 -5.64 -11.31 -22.40
CA LEU A 9 -5.13 -12.04 -23.57
C LEU A 9 -5.48 -13.54 -23.59
N LEU A 10 -5.86 -14.12 -22.45
CA LEU A 10 -6.26 -15.54 -22.36
C LEU A 10 -7.69 -15.81 -22.83
N LEU A 11 -8.56 -14.80 -22.89
CA LEU A 11 -9.98 -14.96 -23.26
C LEU A 11 -10.28 -14.73 -24.75
N SER A 12 -9.39 -14.09 -25.51
CA SER A 12 -9.62 -13.83 -26.94
C SER A 12 -9.18 -14.96 -27.89
N GLY A 13 -8.60 -16.03 -27.38
CA GLY A 13 -8.08 -17.16 -28.19
C GLY A 13 -9.07 -18.28 -28.49
N LEU A 14 -10.34 -18.14 -28.11
CA LEU A 14 -11.34 -19.23 -28.24
C LEU A 14 -12.10 -19.26 -29.57
N THR A 15 -11.87 -18.31 -30.49
CA THR A 15 -12.63 -18.25 -31.73
C THR A 15 -11.75 -18.07 -32.95
N ALA A 16 -11.06 -19.08 -33.39
CA ALA A 16 -10.74 -19.43 -34.79
C ALA A 16 -9.60 -20.46 -34.83
N MET A 17 -9.90 -21.73 -34.71
CA MET A 17 -9.00 -22.77 -35.15
C MET A 17 -9.24 -23.03 -36.65
N PRO A 18 -8.19 -23.03 -37.49
CA PRO A 18 -8.28 -23.71 -38.78
C PRO A 18 -8.30 -25.21 -38.48
N LEU A 19 -9.38 -25.87 -38.90
CA LEU A 19 -9.55 -27.32 -38.88
C LEU A 19 -8.59 -27.99 -39.87
N SER A 20 -7.32 -28.09 -39.53
CA SER A 20 -6.40 -29.09 -40.10
C SER A 20 -5.86 -29.93 -38.93
N LEU A 21 -6.75 -30.38 -38.08
CA LEU A 21 -6.48 -31.46 -37.14
C LEU A 21 -6.36 -32.75 -37.96
N ARG A 22 -5.14 -33.27 -38.11
CA ARG A 22 -4.99 -34.72 -38.13
C ARG A 22 -5.39 -35.21 -36.75
N ALA A 23 -6.70 -35.40 -36.57
CA ALA A 23 -7.23 -36.03 -35.40
C ALA A 23 -6.56 -37.39 -35.27
N SER A 24 -5.73 -37.59 -34.24
CA SER A 24 -5.51 -38.93 -33.76
C SER A 24 -6.91 -39.45 -33.39
N ASP A 25 -7.32 -40.58 -33.93
CA ASP A 25 -8.59 -41.26 -33.70
C ASP A 25 -8.72 -41.78 -32.23
N ASP A 26 -7.95 -41.23 -31.34
CA ASP A 26 -7.87 -41.66 -29.94
C ASP A 26 -8.82 -40.79 -29.09
N GLY A 27 -9.91 -41.38 -28.60
CA GLY A 27 -10.89 -40.74 -27.73
C GLY A 27 -10.25 -40.03 -26.53
N ARG A 28 -9.04 -40.43 -26.12
CA ARG A 28 -8.25 -39.80 -25.04
C ARG A 28 -7.83 -38.36 -25.33
N PHE A 29 -7.60 -38.00 -26.62
CA PHE A 29 -7.31 -36.60 -26.99
C PHE A 29 -8.55 -35.71 -26.74
N ILE A 30 -9.72 -36.19 -27.16
CA ILE A 30 -10.99 -35.49 -26.96
C ILE A 30 -11.29 -35.32 -25.48
N ASP A 31 -11.08 -36.39 -24.68
CA ASP A 31 -11.27 -36.33 -23.21
C ASP A 31 -10.33 -35.30 -22.56
N ALA A 32 -9.07 -35.25 -23.00
CA ALA A 32 -8.10 -34.29 -22.51
C ALA A 32 -8.46 -32.83 -22.84
N VAL A 33 -8.95 -32.58 -24.08
CA VAL A 33 -9.47 -31.26 -24.50
C VAL A 33 -10.67 -30.84 -23.67
N GLN A 34 -11.60 -31.76 -23.40
CA GLN A 34 -12.78 -31.50 -22.56
C GLN A 34 -12.38 -31.15 -21.10
N LEU A 35 -11.40 -31.85 -20.54
CA LEU A 35 -10.85 -31.54 -19.20
C LEU A 35 -10.21 -30.14 -19.17
N TYR A 36 -9.42 -29.78 -20.18
CA TYR A 36 -8.84 -28.45 -20.31
C TYR A 36 -9.93 -27.38 -20.40
N ALA A 37 -10.92 -27.58 -21.25
CA ALA A 37 -12.07 -26.68 -21.41
C ALA A 37 -12.91 -26.53 -20.12
N ALA A 38 -12.95 -27.58 -19.28
CA ALA A 38 -13.60 -27.56 -17.97
C ALA A 38 -12.71 -26.94 -16.84
N GLY A 39 -11.54 -26.33 -17.18
CA GLY A 39 -10.62 -25.73 -16.21
C GLY A 39 -9.80 -26.74 -15.39
N ARG A 40 -9.81 -28.01 -15.74
CA ARG A 40 -9.10 -29.09 -15.03
C ARG A 40 -7.73 -29.33 -15.66
N SER A 41 -6.93 -28.27 -15.74
CA SER A 41 -5.66 -28.22 -16.48
C SER A 41 -4.64 -29.28 -16.02
N ASP A 42 -4.57 -29.57 -14.72
CA ASP A 42 -3.63 -30.58 -14.19
C ASP A 42 -3.92 -31.98 -14.76
N ARG A 43 -5.20 -32.40 -14.74
CA ARG A 43 -5.61 -33.71 -15.29
C ARG A 43 -5.48 -33.76 -16.81
N ALA A 44 -5.78 -32.65 -17.48
CA ALA A 44 -5.57 -32.54 -18.93
C ALA A 44 -4.08 -32.69 -19.26
N ALA A 45 -3.18 -32.06 -18.49
CA ALA A 45 -1.74 -32.18 -18.67
C ALA A 45 -1.22 -33.62 -18.53
N GLU A 46 -1.76 -34.40 -17.58
CA GLU A 46 -1.44 -35.83 -17.42
C GLU A 46 -1.79 -36.64 -18.68
N LEU A 47 -2.98 -36.42 -19.23
CA LEU A 47 -3.45 -37.12 -20.44
C LEU A 47 -2.65 -36.69 -21.67
N PHE A 48 -2.45 -35.39 -21.91
CA PHE A 48 -1.61 -34.91 -23.02
C PHE A 48 -0.16 -35.38 -22.87
N GLY A 49 0.38 -35.41 -21.64
CA GLY A 49 1.70 -35.96 -21.36
C GLY A 49 1.81 -37.45 -21.68
N ALA A 50 0.74 -38.23 -21.52
CA ALA A 50 0.70 -39.63 -21.94
C ALA A 50 0.60 -39.76 -23.48
N LEU A 51 -0.19 -38.90 -24.15
CA LEU A 51 -0.33 -38.88 -25.60
C LEU A 51 1.00 -38.56 -26.30
N VAL A 52 1.71 -37.51 -25.90
CA VAL A 52 3.02 -37.15 -26.48
C VAL A 52 4.13 -38.18 -26.20
N LYS A 53 4.00 -38.99 -25.14
CA LYS A 53 4.89 -40.13 -24.89
C LYS A 53 4.57 -41.31 -25.81
N ALA A 54 3.32 -41.52 -26.14
CA ALA A 54 2.86 -42.59 -27.06
C ALA A 54 3.17 -42.25 -28.52
N ASP A 55 2.91 -40.99 -28.91
CA ASP A 55 3.23 -40.44 -30.23
C ASP A 55 3.93 -39.08 -30.10
N PRO A 56 5.29 -39.05 -30.11
CA PRO A 56 6.05 -37.81 -30.06
C PRO A 56 5.89 -36.90 -31.30
N SER A 57 5.24 -37.38 -32.36
CA SER A 57 4.95 -36.60 -33.58
C SER A 57 3.60 -35.92 -33.59
N ASP A 58 2.80 -36.08 -32.53
CA ASP A 58 1.50 -35.43 -32.37
C ASP A 58 1.71 -33.97 -31.90
N ASP A 59 1.80 -33.06 -32.84
CA ASP A 59 1.98 -31.62 -32.63
C ASP A 59 0.83 -30.99 -31.85
N ALA A 60 -0.41 -31.43 -32.06
CA ALA A 60 -1.59 -30.95 -31.36
C ALA A 60 -1.54 -31.29 -29.85
N SER A 61 -1.16 -32.54 -29.51
CA SER A 61 -1.00 -32.93 -28.10
C SER A 61 0.13 -32.15 -27.40
N TRP A 62 1.23 -31.88 -28.07
CA TRP A 62 2.29 -30.99 -27.56
C TRP A 62 1.77 -29.59 -27.31
N TYR A 63 0.99 -29.02 -28.23
CA TYR A 63 0.42 -27.69 -28.07
C TYR A 63 -0.52 -27.60 -26.84
N TYR A 64 -1.44 -28.54 -26.70
CA TYR A 64 -2.35 -28.56 -25.57
C TYR A 64 -1.65 -28.83 -24.23
N LEU A 65 -0.61 -29.67 -24.23
CA LEU A 65 0.26 -29.85 -23.05
C LEU A 65 0.89 -28.52 -22.63
N GLY A 66 1.38 -27.74 -23.59
CA GLY A 66 1.91 -26.40 -23.38
C GLY A 66 0.88 -25.46 -22.76
N LEU A 67 -0.35 -25.46 -23.26
CA LEU A 67 -1.46 -24.66 -22.69
C LEU A 67 -1.77 -25.03 -21.24
N CYS A 68 -1.82 -26.32 -20.92
CA CYS A 68 -2.05 -26.80 -19.56
C CYS A 68 -0.92 -26.34 -18.61
N ARG A 69 0.36 -26.47 -19.04
CA ARG A 69 1.51 -26.06 -18.25
C ARG A 69 1.56 -24.53 -18.02
N MET A 70 1.20 -23.74 -19.04
CA MET A 70 1.05 -22.29 -18.91
C MET A 70 0.02 -21.94 -17.83
N THR A 71 -1.13 -22.59 -17.83
CA THR A 71 -2.20 -22.36 -16.85
C THR A 71 -1.75 -22.74 -15.44
N GLY A 72 -0.91 -23.79 -15.31
CA GLY A 72 -0.34 -24.23 -14.05
C GLY A 72 0.87 -23.44 -13.57
N GLY A 73 1.37 -22.44 -14.36
CA GLY A 73 2.55 -21.65 -14.01
C GLY A 73 3.90 -22.36 -14.31
N ASP A 74 3.87 -23.53 -14.92
CA ASP A 74 5.07 -24.24 -15.39
C ASP A 74 5.53 -23.68 -16.75
N TYR A 75 6.14 -22.50 -16.71
CA TYR A 75 6.58 -21.81 -17.93
C TYR A 75 7.72 -22.53 -18.66
N ASP A 76 8.59 -23.20 -17.93
CA ASP A 76 9.69 -24.00 -18.53
C ASP A 76 9.14 -25.20 -19.30
N GLY A 77 8.24 -25.95 -18.67
CA GLY A 77 7.58 -27.05 -19.35
C GLY A 77 6.68 -26.59 -20.50
N ALA A 78 6.03 -25.44 -20.39
CA ALA A 78 5.24 -24.87 -21.49
C ALA A 78 6.12 -24.53 -22.70
N ARG A 79 7.29 -23.94 -22.49
CA ARG A 79 8.27 -23.65 -23.56
C ARG A 79 8.74 -24.91 -24.27
N GLU A 80 9.05 -25.97 -23.51
CA GLU A 80 9.42 -27.26 -24.09
C GLU A 80 8.31 -27.80 -24.99
N ALA A 81 7.07 -27.80 -24.49
CA ALA A 81 5.92 -28.35 -25.19
C ALA A 81 5.55 -27.52 -26.43
N PHE A 82 5.48 -26.20 -26.34
CA PHE A 82 5.24 -25.35 -27.50
C PHE A 82 6.40 -25.36 -28.48
N GLY A 83 7.65 -25.49 -27.98
CA GLY A 83 8.83 -25.67 -28.83
C GLY A 83 8.72 -26.92 -29.68
N LYS A 84 8.33 -28.06 -29.11
CA LYS A 84 8.08 -29.32 -29.81
C LYS A 84 6.96 -29.20 -30.84
N ALA A 85 5.83 -28.58 -30.48
CA ALA A 85 4.75 -28.33 -31.42
C ALA A 85 5.22 -27.48 -32.63
N ALA A 86 5.99 -26.41 -32.35
CA ALA A 86 6.52 -25.52 -33.38
C ALA A 86 7.65 -26.17 -34.24
N GLU A 87 8.42 -27.13 -33.70
CA GLU A 87 9.38 -27.95 -34.46
C GLU A 87 8.66 -28.90 -35.42
N LEU A 88 7.53 -29.49 -34.98
CA LEU A 88 6.75 -30.44 -35.77
C LEU A 88 5.98 -29.76 -36.91
N ASP A 89 5.38 -28.60 -36.62
CA ASP A 89 4.75 -27.75 -37.65
C ASP A 89 5.22 -26.29 -37.54
N PRO A 90 6.37 -25.97 -38.21
CA PRO A 90 6.92 -24.61 -38.21
C PRO A 90 6.05 -23.57 -38.92
N SER A 91 5.10 -24.01 -39.73
CA SER A 91 4.18 -23.12 -40.46
C SER A 91 3.00 -22.66 -39.59
N ASN A 92 2.76 -23.31 -38.47
CA ASN A 92 1.65 -23.01 -37.61
C ASN A 92 1.93 -21.77 -36.78
N TYR A 93 1.16 -20.71 -37.07
CA TYR A 93 1.27 -19.43 -36.36
C TYR A 93 1.08 -19.59 -34.85
N TRP A 94 0.04 -20.34 -34.42
CA TRP A 94 -0.36 -20.45 -33.04
C TRP A 94 0.68 -21.15 -32.15
N TYR A 95 1.38 -22.16 -32.67
CA TYR A 95 2.42 -22.85 -31.91
C TYR A 95 3.59 -21.90 -31.60
N ARG A 96 3.99 -21.14 -32.60
CA ARG A 96 5.08 -20.17 -32.50
C ARG A 96 4.71 -18.94 -31.65
N ASP A 97 3.44 -18.48 -31.72
CA ASP A 97 2.92 -17.39 -30.91
C ASP A 97 2.87 -17.80 -29.43
N ARG A 98 2.38 -18.99 -29.12
CA ARG A 98 2.35 -19.51 -27.74
C ARG A 98 3.75 -19.76 -27.18
N LEU A 99 4.71 -20.17 -28.01
CA LEU A 99 6.10 -20.26 -27.61
C LEU A 99 6.67 -18.89 -27.23
N ALA A 100 6.39 -17.84 -28.01
CA ALA A 100 6.77 -16.48 -27.68
C ALA A 100 6.15 -16.02 -26.35
N LEU A 101 4.86 -16.30 -26.16
CA LEU A 101 4.16 -15.97 -24.93
C LEU A 101 4.74 -16.71 -23.71
N ALA A 102 5.18 -17.96 -23.88
CA ALA A 102 5.81 -18.72 -22.81
C ALA A 102 7.22 -18.16 -22.44
N TRP A 103 7.99 -17.68 -23.43
CA TRP A 103 9.23 -16.93 -23.16
C TRP A 103 8.97 -15.64 -22.40
N SER A 104 7.95 -14.88 -22.81
CA SER A 104 7.54 -13.64 -22.14
C SER A 104 7.12 -13.88 -20.69
N ALA A 105 6.33 -14.93 -20.44
CA ALA A 105 5.89 -15.30 -19.10
C ALA A 105 7.05 -15.73 -18.18
N ALA A 106 8.12 -16.29 -18.76
CA ALA A 106 9.35 -16.61 -18.05
C ALA A 106 10.29 -15.39 -17.86
N GLY A 107 9.93 -14.22 -18.41
CA GLY A 107 10.74 -12.99 -18.34
C GLY A 107 11.91 -12.93 -19.32
N ASP A 108 11.94 -13.81 -20.31
CA ASP A 108 12.98 -13.83 -21.35
C ASP A 108 12.55 -12.97 -22.55
N ASN A 109 12.71 -11.65 -22.39
CA ASN A 109 12.29 -10.68 -23.40
C ASN A 109 13.10 -10.82 -24.70
N ASP A 110 14.39 -11.11 -24.64
CA ASP A 110 15.24 -11.24 -25.84
C ASP A 110 14.73 -12.34 -26.79
N ARG A 111 14.41 -13.52 -26.24
CA ARG A 111 13.87 -14.62 -27.04
C ARG A 111 12.45 -14.35 -27.50
N THR A 112 11.67 -13.68 -26.68
CA THR A 112 10.30 -13.25 -27.04
C THR A 112 10.33 -12.31 -28.24
N ILE A 113 11.19 -11.28 -28.20
CA ILE A 113 11.38 -10.32 -29.30
C ILE A 113 11.81 -11.06 -30.56
N ALA A 114 12.88 -11.88 -30.48
CA ALA A 114 13.37 -12.61 -31.62
C ALA A 114 12.32 -13.54 -32.27
N GLN A 115 11.44 -14.13 -31.45
CA GLN A 115 10.37 -14.97 -31.95
C GLN A 115 9.24 -14.17 -32.61
N TYR A 116 8.84 -13.02 -32.03
CA TYR A 116 7.85 -12.14 -32.63
C TYR A 116 8.36 -11.46 -33.89
N GLU A 117 9.63 -11.07 -33.97
CA GLU A 117 10.27 -10.55 -35.22
C GLU A 117 10.21 -11.60 -36.34
N ARG A 118 10.50 -12.87 -36.04
CA ARG A 118 10.40 -13.98 -37.02
C ARG A 118 8.94 -14.24 -37.43
N LEU A 119 8.01 -14.22 -36.45
CA LEU A 119 6.58 -14.37 -36.75
C LEU A 119 6.10 -13.25 -37.67
N LEU A 120 6.51 -12.02 -37.41
CA LEU A 120 6.13 -10.85 -38.21
C LEU A 120 6.69 -10.94 -39.65
N ALA A 121 7.93 -11.46 -39.82
CA ALA A 121 8.49 -11.68 -41.12
C ALA A 121 7.70 -12.69 -41.95
N ASP A 122 7.21 -13.78 -41.32
CA ASP A 122 6.42 -14.81 -41.97
C ASP A 122 4.92 -14.42 -42.13
N PHE A 123 4.41 -13.59 -41.20
CA PHE A 123 3.00 -13.16 -41.14
C PHE A 123 2.87 -11.63 -41.09
N PRO A 124 3.27 -10.88 -42.11
CA PRO A 124 3.41 -9.41 -42.07
C PRO A 124 2.07 -8.67 -41.88
N LYS A 125 0.92 -9.35 -42.07
CA LYS A 125 -0.41 -8.76 -41.86
C LYS A 125 -0.90 -8.86 -40.44
N LYS A 126 -0.13 -9.47 -39.54
CA LYS A 126 -0.47 -9.65 -38.12
C LYS A 126 -0.03 -8.41 -37.31
N THR A 127 -0.80 -7.34 -37.39
CA THR A 127 -0.50 -6.07 -36.71
C THR A 127 -0.47 -6.20 -35.18
N GLU A 128 -1.17 -7.19 -34.61
CA GLU A 128 -1.08 -7.51 -33.17
C GLU A 128 0.35 -7.81 -32.70
N LEU A 129 1.20 -8.37 -33.57
CA LEU A 129 2.61 -8.64 -33.25
C LEU A 129 3.41 -7.34 -33.08
N GLN A 130 3.08 -6.31 -33.88
CA GLN A 130 3.71 -4.98 -33.74
C GLN A 130 3.38 -4.34 -32.38
N PHE A 131 2.13 -4.46 -31.91
CA PHE A 131 1.77 -3.96 -30.58
C PHE A 131 2.54 -4.67 -29.46
N ASN A 132 2.70 -5.99 -29.56
CA ASN A 132 3.51 -6.76 -28.61
C ASN A 132 4.97 -6.32 -28.63
N LEU A 133 5.54 -6.12 -29.82
CA LEU A 133 6.92 -5.66 -29.99
C LEU A 133 7.15 -4.25 -29.45
N VAL A 134 6.20 -3.31 -29.61
CA VAL A 134 6.32 -1.96 -29.01
C VAL A 134 6.58 -2.06 -27.50
N ASN A 135 5.75 -2.83 -26.77
CA ASN A 135 5.89 -2.96 -25.33
C ASN A 135 7.21 -3.65 -24.92
N LEU A 136 7.63 -4.67 -25.65
CA LEU A 136 8.87 -5.40 -25.40
C LEU A 136 10.10 -4.51 -25.66
N TYR A 137 10.13 -3.81 -26.78
CA TYR A 137 11.22 -2.88 -27.10
C TYR A 137 11.33 -1.75 -26.06
N LEU A 138 10.19 -1.25 -25.57
CA LEU A 138 10.19 -0.26 -24.48
C LEU A 138 10.74 -0.84 -23.18
N ALA A 139 10.41 -2.08 -22.86
CA ALA A 139 10.94 -2.76 -21.68
C ALA A 139 12.46 -2.95 -21.73
N GLU A 140 13.00 -3.19 -22.93
CA GLU A 140 14.45 -3.34 -23.17
C GLU A 140 15.17 -2.01 -23.49
N GLY A 141 14.45 -0.88 -23.51
CA GLY A 141 15.02 0.42 -23.82
C GLY A 141 15.33 0.66 -25.31
N GLU A 142 14.87 -0.23 -26.19
CA GLU A 142 15.05 -0.13 -27.65
C GLU A 142 14.04 0.83 -28.30
N THR A 143 14.03 2.08 -27.86
CA THR A 143 13.01 3.07 -28.23
C THR A 143 12.90 3.33 -29.73
N ALA A 144 14.01 3.26 -30.49
CA ALA A 144 13.99 3.42 -31.95
C ALA A 144 13.19 2.31 -32.64
N LYS A 145 13.32 1.06 -32.19
CA LYS A 145 12.54 -0.07 -32.72
C LYS A 145 11.06 0.03 -32.30
N ALA A 146 10.78 0.48 -31.07
CA ALA A 146 9.42 0.74 -30.63
C ALA A 146 8.72 1.79 -31.51
N LEU A 147 9.39 2.90 -31.83
CA LEU A 147 8.88 3.92 -32.76
C LEU A 147 8.67 3.36 -34.17
N GLY A 148 9.60 2.54 -34.69
CA GLY A 148 9.44 1.88 -35.99
C GLY A 148 8.24 0.92 -36.04
N SER A 149 7.95 0.21 -34.94
CA SER A 149 6.76 -0.62 -34.83
C SER A 149 5.48 0.22 -34.77
N LEU A 150 5.49 1.39 -34.12
CA LEU A 150 4.38 2.35 -34.16
C LEU A 150 4.15 2.89 -35.57
N ASP A 151 5.22 3.22 -36.32
CA ASP A 151 5.11 3.66 -37.72
C ASP A 151 4.43 2.59 -38.59
N ALA A 152 4.77 1.32 -38.37
CA ALA A 152 4.14 0.21 -39.08
C ALA A 152 2.66 0.03 -38.73
N ILE A 153 2.29 0.19 -37.44
CA ILE A 153 0.90 0.17 -36.99
C ILE A 153 0.11 1.30 -37.62
N GLU A 154 0.62 2.54 -37.54
CA GLU A 154 -0.02 3.74 -38.07
C GLU A 154 -0.16 3.69 -39.60
N GLY A 155 0.84 3.13 -40.28
CA GLY A 155 0.79 2.91 -41.72
C GLY A 155 -0.26 1.87 -42.16
N ALA A 156 -0.52 0.86 -41.33
CA ALA A 156 -1.47 -0.19 -41.65
C ALA A 156 -2.92 0.13 -41.22
N MET A 157 -3.11 0.83 -40.11
CA MET A 157 -4.40 1.02 -39.46
C MET A 157 -4.85 2.49 -39.34
N GLY A 158 -3.96 3.43 -39.65
CA GLY A 158 -4.10 4.85 -39.33
C GLY A 158 -3.67 5.16 -37.90
N LYS A 159 -3.51 6.46 -37.64
CA LYS A 159 -3.21 6.95 -36.29
C LYS A 159 -4.42 6.78 -35.38
N SER A 160 -4.18 6.56 -34.10
CA SER A 160 -5.18 6.46 -33.03
C SER A 160 -4.68 7.19 -31.79
N ASP A 161 -5.59 7.54 -30.88
CA ASP A 161 -5.22 8.12 -29.57
C ASP A 161 -4.15 7.25 -28.86
N GLY A 162 -4.30 5.93 -28.91
CA GLY A 162 -3.36 5.00 -28.29
C GLY A 162 -1.96 5.06 -28.91
N SER A 163 -1.84 5.05 -30.23
CA SER A 163 -0.53 5.10 -30.91
C SER A 163 0.17 6.43 -30.69
N VAL A 164 -0.59 7.52 -30.80
CA VAL A 164 -0.09 8.90 -30.61
C VAL A 164 0.36 9.12 -29.17
N MET A 165 -0.40 8.68 -28.19
CA MET A 165 -0.02 8.78 -26.76
C MET A 165 1.18 7.91 -26.43
N THR A 166 1.31 6.73 -27.03
CA THR A 166 2.50 5.91 -26.85
C THR A 166 3.74 6.61 -27.40
N ARG A 167 3.66 7.17 -28.61
CA ARG A 167 4.72 7.99 -29.22
C ARG A 167 5.07 9.21 -28.36
N PHE A 168 4.09 9.93 -27.88
CA PHE A 168 4.26 11.06 -26.98
C PHE A 168 5.04 10.66 -25.71
N ASN A 169 4.65 9.55 -25.07
CA ASN A 169 5.30 9.08 -23.85
C ASN A 169 6.75 8.66 -24.10
N ILE A 170 7.04 8.01 -25.24
CA ILE A 170 8.40 7.64 -25.63
C ILE A 170 9.28 8.88 -25.76
N LEU A 171 8.82 9.88 -26.51
CA LEU A 171 9.58 11.13 -26.74
C LEU A 171 9.80 11.90 -25.43
N ARG A 172 8.80 11.95 -24.56
CA ARG A 172 8.95 12.56 -23.22
C ARG A 172 9.99 11.85 -22.36
N GLN A 173 10.00 10.52 -22.36
CA GLN A 173 11.01 9.75 -21.62
C GLN A 173 12.42 9.99 -22.14
N GLN A 174 12.57 10.27 -23.42
CA GLN A 174 13.85 10.65 -24.04
C GLN A 174 14.25 12.12 -23.74
N GLY A 175 13.36 12.90 -23.11
CA GLY A 175 13.57 14.34 -22.85
C GLY A 175 13.25 15.23 -24.05
N ASP A 176 12.78 14.67 -25.16
CA ASP A 176 12.39 15.42 -26.36
C ASP A 176 10.94 15.93 -26.22
N ASN A 177 10.76 16.92 -25.37
CA ASN A 177 9.44 17.49 -25.09
C ASN A 177 8.86 18.26 -26.29
N GLU A 178 9.72 18.83 -27.14
CA GLU A 178 9.28 19.58 -28.33
C GLU A 178 8.63 18.65 -29.37
N SER A 179 9.31 17.55 -29.70
CA SER A 179 8.76 16.55 -30.63
C SER A 179 7.52 15.86 -30.04
N ALA A 180 7.51 15.59 -28.72
CA ALA A 180 6.36 15.01 -28.05
C ALA A 180 5.11 15.91 -28.18
N TYR A 181 5.26 17.20 -27.89
CA TYR A 181 4.17 18.16 -28.03
C TYR A 181 3.70 18.29 -29.49
N LYS A 182 4.65 18.34 -30.44
CA LYS A 182 4.34 18.41 -31.87
C LYS A 182 3.50 17.21 -32.32
N VAL A 183 3.80 16.01 -31.86
CA VAL A 183 3.03 14.80 -32.21
C VAL A 183 1.56 14.92 -31.81
N LEU A 184 1.27 15.47 -30.64
CA LEU A 184 -0.12 15.68 -30.19
C LEU A 184 -0.81 16.75 -31.03
N ARG A 185 -0.13 17.85 -31.31
CA ARG A 185 -0.67 18.96 -32.11
C ARG A 185 -0.96 18.54 -33.55
N ASP A 186 0.00 17.89 -34.21
CA ASP A 186 -0.18 17.41 -35.59
C ASP A 186 -1.33 16.36 -35.66
N TYR A 187 -1.58 15.63 -34.58
CA TYR A 187 -2.70 14.69 -34.52
C TYR A 187 -4.06 15.37 -34.48
N VAL A 188 -4.24 16.37 -33.62
CA VAL A 188 -5.54 17.04 -33.48
C VAL A 188 -5.89 17.95 -34.68
N GLU A 189 -4.91 18.33 -35.50
CA GLU A 189 -5.16 19.02 -36.78
C GLU A 189 -5.85 18.08 -37.79
N GLU A 190 -5.68 16.75 -37.65
CA GLU A 190 -6.24 15.76 -38.58
C GLU A 190 -7.39 14.96 -37.98
N TYR A 191 -7.36 14.72 -36.66
CA TYR A 191 -8.29 13.86 -35.93
C TYR A 191 -8.92 14.59 -34.74
N SER A 192 -10.24 14.48 -34.60
CA SER A 192 -10.96 15.05 -33.46
C SER A 192 -10.90 14.12 -32.25
N SER A 193 -10.14 14.49 -31.23
CA SER A 193 -10.00 13.69 -30.00
C SER A 193 -10.07 14.57 -28.75
N PRO A 194 -11.16 14.52 -27.97
CA PRO A 194 -11.24 15.22 -26.69
C PRO A 194 -10.12 14.84 -25.73
N TYR A 195 -9.66 13.59 -25.78
CA TYR A 195 -8.57 13.09 -24.96
C TYR A 195 -7.25 13.78 -25.27
N VAL A 196 -6.86 13.83 -26.56
CA VAL A 196 -5.58 14.43 -26.96
C VAL A 196 -5.61 15.95 -26.80
N LEU A 197 -6.75 16.60 -27.11
CA LEU A 197 -6.94 18.04 -26.84
C LEU A 197 -6.77 18.35 -25.34
N THR A 198 -7.31 17.54 -24.47
CA THR A 198 -7.13 17.73 -23.02
C THR A 198 -5.65 17.56 -22.61
N MET A 199 -4.93 16.60 -23.18
CA MET A 199 -3.49 16.43 -22.93
C MET A 199 -2.66 17.63 -23.41
N LEU A 200 -3.06 18.27 -24.51
CA LEU A 200 -2.46 19.53 -24.95
C LEU A 200 -2.75 20.67 -23.98
N GLY A 201 -3.97 20.77 -23.49
CA GLY A 201 -4.34 21.71 -22.44
C GLY A 201 -3.51 21.53 -21.16
N ASP A 202 -3.36 20.29 -20.69
CA ASP A 202 -2.53 19.95 -19.52
C ASP A 202 -1.05 20.33 -19.73
N TYR A 203 -0.53 20.11 -20.93
CA TYR A 203 0.83 20.53 -21.28
C TYR A 203 0.99 22.04 -21.23
N GLU A 204 0.05 22.80 -21.82
CA GLU A 204 0.08 24.27 -21.85
C GLU A 204 -0.03 24.87 -20.43
N ILE A 205 -0.84 24.28 -19.55
CA ILE A 205 -0.88 24.68 -18.13
C ILE A 205 0.48 24.48 -17.47
N GLY A 206 1.15 23.36 -17.74
CA GLY A 206 2.50 23.12 -17.27
C GLY A 206 3.55 24.13 -17.77
N MET A 207 3.28 24.75 -18.93
CA MET A 207 4.10 25.83 -19.54
C MET A 207 3.63 27.25 -19.16
N TYR A 208 2.66 27.37 -18.26
CA TYR A 208 2.05 28.66 -17.83
C TYR A 208 1.32 29.41 -18.96
N ASN A 209 0.82 28.71 -19.98
CA ASN A 209 0.08 29.25 -21.10
C ASN A 209 -1.43 29.01 -20.92
N ASP A 210 -2.00 29.58 -19.87
CA ASP A 210 -3.39 29.36 -19.45
C ASP A 210 -4.44 29.67 -20.56
N THR A 211 -4.23 30.69 -21.35
CA THR A 211 -5.14 31.06 -22.46
C THR A 211 -5.20 29.96 -23.52
N THR A 212 -4.06 29.41 -23.91
CA THR A 212 -3.97 28.33 -24.90
C THR A 212 -4.54 27.03 -24.33
N ALA A 213 -4.26 26.75 -23.07
CA ALA A 213 -4.82 25.61 -22.39
C ALA A 213 -6.34 25.62 -22.35
N LEU A 214 -6.94 26.76 -21.96
CA LEU A 214 -8.38 26.91 -21.94
C LEU A 214 -8.99 26.73 -23.34
N ALA A 215 -8.33 27.23 -24.41
CA ALA A 215 -8.80 27.03 -25.78
C ALA A 215 -8.84 25.52 -26.16
N TYR A 216 -7.82 24.73 -25.79
CA TYR A 216 -7.82 23.29 -26.04
C TYR A 216 -8.90 22.55 -25.22
N TYR A 217 -9.12 22.92 -23.97
CA TYR A 217 -10.20 22.32 -23.18
C TYR A 217 -11.58 22.67 -23.73
N ASP A 218 -11.80 23.94 -24.16
CA ASP A 218 -13.05 24.37 -24.78
C ASP A 218 -13.30 23.62 -26.10
N GLU A 219 -12.25 23.39 -26.89
CA GLU A 219 -12.33 22.59 -28.10
C GLU A 219 -12.69 21.14 -27.79
N ALA A 220 -12.06 20.51 -26.77
CA ALA A 220 -12.43 19.18 -26.30
C ALA A 220 -13.91 19.10 -25.89
N LEU A 221 -14.43 20.12 -25.18
CA LEU A 221 -15.82 20.20 -24.77
C LEU A 221 -16.79 20.50 -25.95
N SER A 222 -16.30 21.08 -27.03
CA SER A 222 -17.10 21.24 -28.26
C SER A 222 -17.38 19.88 -28.92
N LEU A 223 -16.49 18.91 -28.77
CA LEU A 223 -16.61 17.54 -29.27
C LEU A 223 -17.44 16.66 -28.33
N ASP A 224 -17.19 16.78 -27.04
CA ASP A 224 -17.92 16.08 -25.98
C ASP A 224 -18.13 17.03 -24.78
N LYS A 225 -19.31 17.64 -24.70
CA LYS A 225 -19.68 18.64 -23.68
C LYS A 225 -19.59 18.11 -22.25
N ASP A 226 -19.70 16.78 -22.07
CA ASP A 226 -19.69 16.12 -20.77
C ASP A 226 -18.32 15.48 -20.44
N TYR A 227 -17.29 15.75 -21.28
CA TYR A 227 -15.96 15.18 -21.12
C TYR A 227 -15.29 15.67 -19.82
N ALA A 228 -15.37 14.84 -18.79
CA ALA A 228 -14.92 15.16 -17.43
C ALA A 228 -13.47 15.63 -17.32
N PRO A 229 -12.47 15.03 -18.03
CA PRO A 229 -11.09 15.51 -17.94
C PRO A 229 -10.91 16.95 -18.37
N ALA A 230 -11.57 17.39 -19.45
CA ALA A 230 -11.48 18.79 -19.91
C ALA A 230 -12.17 19.76 -18.94
N ARG A 231 -13.33 19.38 -18.39
CA ARG A 231 -14.01 20.19 -17.34
C ARG A 231 -13.13 20.37 -16.10
N LEU A 232 -12.46 19.31 -15.66
CA LEU A 232 -11.51 19.36 -14.54
C LEU A 232 -10.25 20.16 -14.90
N GLY A 233 -9.76 20.06 -16.14
CA GLY A 233 -8.64 20.84 -16.65
C GLY A 233 -8.92 22.34 -16.61
N ILE A 234 -10.12 22.78 -17.03
CA ILE A 234 -10.56 24.18 -16.93
C ILE A 234 -10.59 24.65 -15.48
N ALA A 235 -11.16 23.86 -14.57
CA ALA A 235 -11.19 24.22 -13.16
C ALA A 235 -9.77 24.36 -12.62
N GLU A 236 -8.87 23.42 -12.93
CA GLU A 236 -7.48 23.45 -12.48
C GLU A 236 -6.69 24.63 -13.07
N ALA A 237 -6.94 24.99 -14.36
CA ALA A 237 -6.39 26.19 -14.98
C ALA A 237 -6.77 27.46 -14.21
N TYR A 238 -8.04 27.59 -13.84
CA TYR A 238 -8.50 28.71 -13.01
C TYR A 238 -7.87 28.72 -11.62
N ARG A 239 -7.70 27.57 -10.99
CA ARG A 239 -7.06 27.45 -9.67
C ARG A 239 -5.60 27.88 -9.71
N LEU A 240 -4.83 27.39 -10.68
CA LEU A 240 -3.40 27.69 -10.83
C LEU A 240 -3.14 29.16 -11.20
N THR A 241 -4.03 29.77 -11.97
CA THR A 241 -3.97 31.19 -12.32
C THR A 241 -4.63 32.11 -11.29
N ARG A 242 -5.06 31.55 -10.15
CA ARG A 242 -5.69 32.26 -9.02
C ARG A 242 -7.02 32.95 -9.37
N ARG A 243 -7.68 32.50 -10.39
CA ARG A 243 -9.04 32.91 -10.75
C ARG A 243 -10.07 32.15 -9.93
N TYR A 244 -10.03 32.35 -8.63
CA TYR A 244 -10.78 31.55 -7.65
C TYR A 244 -12.30 31.62 -7.79
N PRO A 245 -12.93 32.77 -8.15
CA PRO A 245 -14.36 32.80 -8.42
C PRO A 245 -14.78 31.84 -9.53
N GLU A 246 -14.06 31.85 -10.66
CA GLU A 246 -14.32 30.96 -11.80
C GLU A 246 -14.01 29.52 -11.44
N TYR A 247 -12.93 29.28 -10.67
CA TYR A 247 -12.58 27.96 -10.17
C TYR A 247 -13.72 27.32 -9.38
N PHE A 248 -14.24 28.01 -8.37
CA PHE A 248 -15.31 27.47 -7.54
C PHE A 248 -16.65 27.35 -8.28
N THR A 249 -16.90 28.19 -9.29
CA THR A 249 -18.05 28.04 -10.18
C THR A 249 -17.93 26.74 -10.99
N SER A 250 -16.80 26.51 -11.67
CA SER A 250 -16.55 25.30 -12.45
C SER A 250 -16.57 24.05 -11.56
N LEU A 251 -15.97 24.13 -10.38
CA LEU A 251 -15.93 23.00 -9.45
C LEU A 251 -17.34 22.64 -8.95
N ARG A 252 -18.18 23.62 -8.67
CA ARG A 252 -19.58 23.42 -8.29
C ARG A 252 -20.37 22.71 -9.38
N ASP A 253 -20.19 23.12 -10.64
CA ASP A 253 -20.85 22.50 -11.79
C ASP A 253 -20.41 21.05 -12.00
N ILE A 254 -19.14 20.75 -11.72
CA ILE A 254 -18.60 19.39 -11.79
C ILE A 254 -19.16 18.49 -10.67
N VAL A 255 -19.09 18.96 -9.42
CA VAL A 255 -19.53 18.13 -8.29
C VAL A 255 -21.04 17.96 -8.22
N GLY A 256 -21.81 18.96 -8.73
CA GLY A 256 -23.27 18.92 -8.81
C GLY A 256 -23.82 18.11 -10.00
N ASP A 257 -22.97 17.67 -10.91
CA ASP A 257 -23.39 16.91 -12.08
C ASP A 257 -23.60 15.42 -11.72
N ALA A 258 -24.84 14.96 -11.65
CA ALA A 258 -25.16 13.57 -11.33
C ALA A 258 -24.69 12.57 -12.41
N GLY A 259 -24.44 13.03 -13.65
CA GLY A 259 -23.91 12.19 -14.72
C GLY A 259 -22.43 11.88 -14.58
N LEU A 260 -21.68 12.70 -13.85
CA LEU A 260 -20.27 12.44 -13.59
C LEU A 260 -20.09 11.45 -12.44
N ALA A 261 -19.32 10.40 -12.68
CA ALA A 261 -19.08 9.33 -11.72
C ALA A 261 -18.50 9.85 -10.39
N ALA A 262 -19.07 9.41 -9.28
CA ALA A 262 -18.66 9.83 -7.94
C ALA A 262 -17.17 9.56 -7.63
N PRO A 263 -16.54 8.43 -8.02
CA PRO A 263 -15.11 8.21 -7.81
C PRO A 263 -14.22 9.28 -8.47
N ALA A 264 -14.55 9.75 -9.68
CA ALA A 264 -13.78 10.80 -10.36
C ALA A 264 -13.82 12.13 -9.60
N LYS A 265 -14.99 12.48 -9.04
CA LYS A 265 -15.15 13.64 -8.15
C LYS A 265 -14.34 13.50 -6.87
N ALA A 266 -14.42 12.32 -6.24
CA ALA A 266 -13.70 12.00 -4.99
C ALA A 266 -12.18 12.08 -5.20
N ASP A 267 -11.67 11.50 -6.28
CA ASP A 267 -10.24 11.52 -6.62
C ASP A 267 -9.74 12.96 -6.79
N TYR A 268 -10.50 13.80 -7.51
CA TYR A 268 -10.17 15.22 -7.67
C TYR A 268 -10.19 15.97 -6.34
N LEU A 269 -11.24 15.80 -5.53
CA LEU A 269 -11.36 16.46 -4.22
C LEU A 269 -10.27 16.03 -3.24
N GLN A 270 -9.87 14.76 -3.26
CA GLN A 270 -8.74 14.26 -2.48
C GLN A 270 -7.40 14.82 -2.99
N ALA A 271 -7.21 14.89 -4.32
CA ALA A 271 -6.04 15.51 -4.92
C ALA A 271 -5.95 17.00 -4.54
N LEU A 272 -7.06 17.72 -4.56
CA LEU A 272 -7.14 19.11 -4.12
C LEU A 272 -6.62 19.29 -2.68
N LEU A 273 -6.99 18.42 -1.74
CA LEU A 273 -6.50 18.46 -0.36
C LEU A 273 -5.00 18.22 -0.26
N ARG A 274 -4.45 17.31 -1.09
CA ARG A 274 -3.02 17.02 -1.11
C ARG A 274 -2.19 18.15 -1.71
N HIS A 275 -2.71 18.85 -2.72
CA HIS A 275 -1.98 19.85 -3.50
C HIS A 275 -2.22 21.29 -3.05
N THR A 276 -3.06 21.50 -2.03
CA THR A 276 -3.31 22.83 -1.46
C THR A 276 -2.72 22.96 -0.06
N ASP A 277 -2.18 24.14 0.22
CA ASP A 277 -1.63 24.48 1.53
C ASP A 277 -2.72 24.86 2.54
N LEU A 278 -2.30 25.00 3.81
CA LEU A 278 -3.20 25.38 4.89
C LEU A 278 -3.85 26.77 4.65
N ARG A 279 -3.08 27.71 4.07
CA ARG A 279 -3.58 29.07 3.80
C ARG A 279 -4.73 29.05 2.79
N PHE A 280 -4.58 28.32 1.68
CA PHE A 280 -5.66 28.14 0.70
C PHE A 280 -6.90 27.54 1.36
N ARG A 281 -6.75 26.46 2.09
CA ARG A 281 -7.87 25.76 2.75
C ARG A 281 -8.60 26.67 3.74
N GLN A 282 -7.86 27.43 4.54
CA GLN A 282 -8.46 28.40 5.48
C GLN A 282 -9.15 29.57 4.77
N SER A 283 -8.57 30.09 3.70
CA SER A 283 -9.14 31.22 2.95
C SER A 283 -10.45 30.85 2.24
N PHE A 284 -10.60 29.59 1.82
CA PHE A 284 -11.74 29.13 1.03
C PHE A 284 -12.59 28.07 1.74
N THR A 285 -12.52 28.02 3.09
CA THR A 285 -13.32 27.07 3.89
C THR A 285 -14.80 27.05 3.51
N PRO A 286 -15.53 28.20 3.38
CA PRO A 286 -16.94 28.17 3.03
C PRO A 286 -17.22 27.57 1.64
N GLN A 287 -16.36 27.86 0.66
CA GLN A 287 -16.51 27.35 -0.70
C GLN A 287 -16.23 25.85 -0.75
N LEU A 288 -15.18 25.40 -0.05
CA LEU A 288 -14.86 23.97 0.09
C LEU A 288 -15.97 23.22 0.80
N ASP A 289 -16.50 23.76 1.90
CA ASP A 289 -17.66 23.18 2.60
C ASP A 289 -18.85 22.98 1.67
N SER A 290 -19.20 24.02 0.91
CA SER A 290 -20.29 23.96 -0.08
C SER A 290 -20.01 22.92 -1.17
N THR A 291 -18.76 22.80 -1.61
CA THR A 291 -18.34 21.83 -2.62
C THR A 291 -18.50 20.38 -2.13
N TYR A 292 -18.00 20.07 -0.94
CA TYR A 292 -18.13 18.72 -0.36
C TYR A 292 -19.58 18.39 -0.03
N ALA A 293 -20.35 19.35 0.48
CA ALA A 293 -21.78 19.17 0.74
C ALA A 293 -22.56 18.85 -0.54
N LEU A 294 -22.35 19.62 -1.62
CA LEU A 294 -23.00 19.38 -2.90
C LEU A 294 -22.61 18.03 -3.52
N ALA A 295 -21.34 17.62 -3.40
CA ALA A 295 -20.90 16.32 -3.87
C ALA A 295 -21.63 15.17 -3.15
N LEU A 296 -21.84 15.30 -1.82
CA LEU A 296 -22.60 14.33 -1.03
C LEU A 296 -24.11 14.40 -1.29
N GLU A 297 -24.66 15.57 -1.60
CA GLU A 297 -26.08 15.69 -2.01
C GLU A 297 -26.31 14.98 -3.36
N THR A 298 -25.37 15.12 -4.28
CA THR A 298 -25.46 14.50 -5.62
C THR A 298 -25.32 12.98 -5.56
N HIS A 299 -24.43 12.47 -4.69
CA HIS A 299 -24.15 11.04 -4.53
C HIS A 299 -24.13 10.64 -3.03
N PRO A 300 -25.29 10.60 -2.37
CA PRO A 300 -25.37 10.51 -0.91
C PRO A 300 -24.89 9.18 -0.31
N ALA A 301 -24.81 8.11 -1.08
CA ALA A 301 -24.38 6.79 -0.63
C ALA A 301 -23.02 6.35 -1.19
N ASP A 302 -22.29 7.26 -1.85
CA ASP A 302 -20.99 6.92 -2.41
C ASP A 302 -19.89 6.95 -1.34
N THR A 303 -19.24 5.81 -1.16
CA THR A 303 -18.23 5.60 -0.10
C THR A 303 -16.94 6.39 -0.35
N THR A 304 -16.59 6.65 -1.61
CA THR A 304 -15.38 7.42 -1.96
C THR A 304 -15.56 8.90 -1.66
N LEU A 305 -16.73 9.45 -1.93
CA LEU A 305 -17.08 10.83 -1.57
C LEU A 305 -17.26 11.02 -0.06
N LEU A 306 -17.87 10.05 0.63
CA LEU A 306 -17.94 10.07 2.09
C LEU A 306 -16.55 10.09 2.73
N GLN A 307 -15.61 9.30 2.17
CA GLN A 307 -14.21 9.31 2.60
C GLN A 307 -13.55 10.66 2.34
N ALA A 308 -13.73 11.23 1.14
CA ALA A 308 -13.14 12.52 0.78
C ALA A 308 -13.66 13.67 1.66
N ALA A 309 -14.98 13.74 1.87
CA ALA A 309 -15.60 14.76 2.71
C ALA A 309 -15.24 14.58 4.21
N GLY A 310 -15.22 13.34 4.69
CA GLY A 310 -14.75 13.04 6.05
C GLY A 310 -13.31 13.52 6.27
N THR A 311 -12.44 13.26 5.30
CA THR A 311 -11.05 13.74 5.34
C THR A 311 -10.97 15.27 5.35
N TRP A 312 -11.79 15.96 4.54
CA TRP A 312 -11.87 17.43 4.57
C TRP A 312 -12.25 17.96 5.96
N TYR A 313 -13.28 17.41 6.57
CA TYR A 313 -13.70 17.84 7.91
C TYR A 313 -12.63 17.53 8.97
N ALA A 314 -11.99 16.38 8.91
CA ALA A 314 -10.91 16.01 9.84
C ALA A 314 -9.72 16.99 9.75
N VAL A 315 -9.20 17.26 8.55
CA VAL A 315 -8.07 18.22 8.38
C VAL A 315 -8.45 19.67 8.69
N SER A 316 -9.76 19.97 8.73
CA SER A 316 -10.30 21.27 9.16
C SER A 316 -10.57 21.35 10.66
N GLY A 317 -10.22 20.31 11.45
CA GLY A 317 -10.41 20.25 12.89
C GLY A 317 -11.87 19.98 13.33
N ARG A 318 -12.75 19.61 12.41
CA ARG A 318 -14.18 19.35 12.68
C ARG A 318 -14.44 17.86 12.82
N MET A 319 -13.86 17.28 13.89
CA MET A 319 -13.78 15.83 14.08
C MET A 319 -15.16 15.16 14.25
N ASP A 320 -16.15 15.83 14.87
CA ASP A 320 -17.51 15.27 15.00
C ASP A 320 -18.18 15.05 13.63
N GLN A 321 -18.02 16.02 12.71
CA GLN A 321 -18.56 15.91 11.35
C GLN A 321 -17.81 14.81 10.56
N ALA A 322 -16.50 14.75 10.70
CA ALA A 322 -15.68 13.70 10.10
C ALA A 322 -16.11 12.31 10.59
N ALA A 323 -16.27 12.14 11.90
CA ALA A 323 -16.70 10.88 12.52
C ALA A 323 -18.08 10.43 12.01
N GLY A 324 -19.03 11.36 11.84
CA GLY A 324 -20.33 11.07 11.27
C GLY A 324 -20.27 10.52 9.84
N LEU A 325 -19.41 11.10 8.99
CA LEU A 325 -19.21 10.65 7.61
C LEU A 325 -18.46 9.32 7.53
N PHE A 326 -17.40 9.13 8.31
CA PHE A 326 -16.66 7.87 8.34
C PHE A 326 -17.50 6.72 8.89
N ARG A 327 -18.33 6.98 9.91
CA ARG A 327 -19.31 5.99 10.40
C ARG A 327 -20.25 5.57 9.27
N ARG A 328 -20.85 6.54 8.57
CA ARG A 328 -21.74 6.26 7.43
C ARG A 328 -21.02 5.51 6.31
N ASN A 329 -19.77 5.85 6.02
CA ASN A 329 -18.94 5.13 5.06
C ASN A 329 -18.77 3.66 5.45
N MET A 330 -18.42 3.39 6.70
CA MET A 330 -18.29 2.04 7.23
C MET A 330 -19.62 1.26 7.21
N GLU A 331 -20.74 1.90 7.55
CA GLU A 331 -22.07 1.29 7.50
C GLU A 331 -22.48 0.87 6.08
N LEU A 332 -22.12 1.67 5.06
CA LEU A 332 -22.38 1.38 3.65
C LEU A 332 -21.40 0.35 3.04
N ALA A 333 -20.20 0.26 3.60
CA ALA A 333 -19.18 -0.68 3.15
C ALA A 333 -18.71 -1.59 4.31
N PRO A 334 -19.56 -2.45 4.86
CA PRO A 334 -19.28 -3.23 6.07
C PRO A 334 -18.12 -4.22 5.91
N GLU A 335 -17.81 -4.64 4.70
CA GLU A 335 -16.68 -5.53 4.38
C GLU A 335 -15.38 -4.76 4.06
N SER A 336 -15.40 -3.43 4.20
CA SER A 336 -14.22 -2.60 3.96
C SER A 336 -13.38 -2.44 5.22
N LEU A 337 -12.29 -3.18 5.29
CA LEU A 337 -11.28 -3.01 6.36
C LEU A 337 -10.78 -1.56 6.47
N PRO A 338 -10.44 -0.84 5.36
CA PRO A 338 -10.04 0.57 5.45
C PRO A 338 -11.10 1.49 6.04
N ALA A 339 -12.40 1.29 5.71
CA ALA A 339 -13.47 2.11 6.26
C ALA A 339 -13.61 1.93 7.78
N ALA A 340 -13.58 0.68 8.26
CA ALA A 340 -13.61 0.36 9.67
C ALA A 340 -12.39 0.93 10.43
N ALA A 341 -11.21 0.80 9.87
CA ALA A 341 -9.97 1.33 10.45
C ALA A 341 -9.98 2.87 10.53
N THR A 342 -10.42 3.55 9.46
CA THR A 342 -10.50 5.02 9.44
C THR A 342 -11.47 5.55 10.50
N TYR A 343 -12.66 4.96 10.62
CA TYR A 343 -13.62 5.39 11.65
C TYR A 343 -13.06 5.18 13.06
N LEU A 344 -12.44 4.02 13.31
CA LEU A 344 -11.82 3.72 14.60
C LEU A 344 -10.70 4.71 14.94
N GLN A 345 -9.85 5.07 13.96
CA GLN A 345 -8.80 6.05 14.15
C GLN A 345 -9.35 7.42 14.55
N VAL A 346 -10.40 7.89 13.89
CA VAL A 346 -11.02 9.18 14.21
C VAL A 346 -11.62 9.19 15.63
N LEU A 347 -12.26 8.10 16.04
CA LEU A 347 -12.74 7.97 17.44
C LEU A 347 -11.58 8.07 18.44
N ALA A 348 -10.43 7.46 18.12
CA ALA A 348 -9.24 7.52 18.96
C ALA A 348 -8.65 8.94 19.03
N GLU A 349 -8.59 9.66 17.90
CA GLU A 349 -8.16 11.06 17.86
C GLU A 349 -9.09 11.99 18.65
N MET A 350 -10.39 11.71 18.65
CA MET A 350 -11.39 12.39 19.49
C MET A 350 -11.31 11.99 20.97
N GLN A 351 -10.52 10.98 21.31
CA GLN A 351 -10.46 10.35 22.63
C GLN A 351 -11.82 9.79 23.12
N ASP A 352 -12.70 9.44 22.17
CA ASP A 352 -13.94 8.70 22.47
C ASP A 352 -13.59 7.23 22.75
N TRP A 353 -13.02 6.99 23.94
CA TRP A 353 -12.52 5.67 24.31
C TRP A 353 -13.64 4.62 24.38
N ASP A 354 -14.85 4.99 24.80
CA ASP A 354 -16.01 4.10 24.78
C ASP A 354 -16.42 3.73 23.36
N GLY A 355 -16.39 4.70 22.45
CA GLY A 355 -16.60 4.51 21.01
C GLY A 355 -15.55 3.58 20.41
N VAL A 356 -14.27 3.81 20.73
CA VAL A 356 -13.16 2.96 20.29
C VAL A 356 -13.36 1.52 20.74
N ILE A 357 -13.70 1.28 22.02
CA ILE A 357 -13.86 -0.09 22.55
C ILE A 357 -14.99 -0.83 21.81
N ARG A 358 -16.16 -0.20 21.65
CA ARG A 358 -17.30 -0.81 20.95
C ARG A 358 -16.95 -1.10 19.48
N GLN A 359 -16.46 -0.08 18.78
CA GLN A 359 -16.18 -0.19 17.36
C GLN A 359 -15.06 -1.19 17.06
N ALA A 360 -14.01 -1.22 17.89
CA ALA A 360 -12.92 -2.17 17.75
C ALA A 360 -13.41 -3.62 17.92
N GLU A 361 -14.30 -3.89 18.89
CA GLU A 361 -14.86 -5.23 19.10
C GLU A 361 -15.74 -5.66 17.92
N GLU A 362 -16.61 -4.77 17.41
CA GLU A 362 -17.43 -5.03 16.24
C GLU A 362 -16.58 -5.29 14.99
N SER A 363 -15.54 -4.48 14.79
CA SER A 363 -14.62 -4.62 13.67
C SER A 363 -13.81 -5.91 13.77
N TYR A 364 -13.31 -6.25 14.95
CA TYR A 364 -12.59 -7.51 15.15
C TYR A 364 -13.48 -8.75 14.94
N ALA A 365 -14.75 -8.69 15.35
CA ALA A 365 -15.69 -9.78 15.08
C ALA A 365 -15.87 -10.03 13.56
N ARG A 366 -15.77 -8.97 12.76
CA ARG A 366 -15.88 -9.02 11.29
C ARG A 366 -14.55 -9.39 10.61
N PHE A 367 -13.44 -8.90 11.16
CA PHE A 367 -12.08 -9.11 10.65
C PHE A 367 -11.19 -9.80 11.70
N PRO A 368 -11.42 -11.09 12.03
CA PRO A 368 -10.79 -11.76 13.17
C PRO A 368 -9.28 -12.03 13.00
N HIS A 369 -8.74 -11.84 11.80
CA HIS A 369 -7.31 -11.97 11.53
C HIS A 369 -6.57 -10.63 11.55
N GLU A 370 -7.28 -9.53 11.82
CA GLU A 370 -6.71 -8.18 11.87
C GLU A 370 -6.46 -7.75 13.32
N PRO A 371 -5.22 -7.87 13.82
CA PRO A 371 -4.90 -7.57 15.21
C PRO A 371 -4.99 -6.09 15.56
N ALA A 372 -4.90 -5.20 14.57
CA ALA A 372 -4.90 -3.75 14.77
C ALA A 372 -6.12 -3.26 15.56
N PHE A 373 -7.28 -3.91 15.40
CA PHE A 373 -8.49 -3.56 16.15
C PHE A 373 -8.34 -3.84 17.65
N LEU A 374 -7.75 -4.97 18.02
CA LEU A 374 -7.48 -5.29 19.43
C LEU A 374 -6.36 -4.41 20.01
N GLU A 375 -5.36 -4.07 19.22
CA GLU A 375 -4.28 -3.16 19.60
C GLU A 375 -4.84 -1.75 19.87
N MET A 376 -5.71 -1.24 19.01
CA MET A 376 -6.39 0.05 19.23
C MET A 376 -7.33 0.01 20.43
N GLN A 377 -8.06 -1.10 20.62
CA GLN A 377 -8.88 -1.31 21.81
C GLN A 377 -8.03 -1.31 23.09
N ASN A 378 -6.82 -1.88 23.06
CA ASN A 378 -5.89 -1.82 24.19
C ASN A 378 -5.49 -0.39 24.56
N VAL A 379 -5.26 0.47 23.55
CA VAL A 379 -5.00 1.90 23.78
C VAL A 379 -6.15 2.54 24.54
N ALA A 380 -7.38 2.31 24.11
CA ALA A 380 -8.56 2.87 24.77
C ALA A 380 -8.74 2.32 26.20
N LEU A 381 -8.64 1.00 26.37
CA LEU A 381 -8.75 0.35 27.68
C LEU A 381 -7.67 0.84 28.65
N TYR A 382 -6.45 1.06 28.17
CA TYR A 382 -5.36 1.60 28.98
C TYR A 382 -5.65 3.03 29.44
N ASN A 383 -6.10 3.92 28.54
CA ASN A 383 -6.47 5.29 28.88
C ASN A 383 -7.62 5.34 29.89
N MET A 384 -8.55 4.40 29.81
CA MET A 384 -9.64 4.24 30.79
C MET A 384 -9.21 3.50 32.07
N LYS A 385 -7.94 3.15 32.23
CA LYS A 385 -7.39 2.36 33.35
C LYS A 385 -8.05 0.98 33.53
N ASN A 386 -8.67 0.46 32.47
CA ASN A 386 -9.22 -0.89 32.44
C ASN A 386 -8.13 -1.92 32.08
N TYR A 387 -7.18 -2.10 32.98
CA TYR A 387 -6.03 -2.99 32.78
C TYR A 387 -6.41 -4.46 32.64
N ARG A 388 -7.56 -4.90 33.23
CA ARG A 388 -8.06 -6.26 33.03
C ARG A 388 -8.49 -6.50 31.59
N GLY A 389 -9.18 -5.55 30.97
CA GLY A 389 -9.54 -5.62 29.55
C GLY A 389 -8.32 -5.72 28.65
N VAL A 390 -7.25 -4.97 28.95
CA VAL A 390 -5.99 -5.09 28.21
C VAL A 390 -5.39 -6.50 28.34
N ILE A 391 -5.40 -7.09 29.54
CA ILE A 391 -4.90 -8.47 29.78
C ILE A 391 -5.70 -9.47 28.93
N ASP A 392 -7.01 -9.37 28.90
CA ASP A 392 -7.89 -10.24 28.13
C ASP A 392 -7.58 -10.15 26.62
N ASN A 393 -7.42 -8.93 26.11
CA ASN A 393 -7.04 -8.70 24.71
C ASN A 393 -5.63 -9.18 24.39
N CYS A 394 -4.66 -9.02 25.30
CA CYS A 394 -3.34 -9.61 25.13
C CYS A 394 -3.45 -11.14 24.99
N GLY A 395 -4.35 -11.78 25.73
CA GLY A 395 -4.65 -13.21 25.59
C GLY A 395 -5.20 -13.59 24.21
N ARG A 396 -6.00 -12.70 23.57
CA ARG A 396 -6.50 -12.87 22.20
C ARG A 396 -5.37 -12.68 21.17
N LEU A 397 -4.58 -11.62 21.32
CA LEU A 397 -3.43 -11.28 20.46
C LEU A 397 -2.37 -12.39 20.44
N LEU A 398 -2.06 -13.01 21.61
CA LEU A 398 -1.11 -14.12 21.69
C LEU A 398 -1.54 -15.37 20.90
N ARG A 399 -2.84 -15.54 20.62
CA ARG A 399 -3.34 -16.60 19.74
C ARG A 399 -3.13 -16.26 18.26
N ILE A 400 -3.30 -14.97 17.92
CA ILE A 400 -3.09 -14.47 16.54
C ILE A 400 -1.60 -14.51 16.20
N PHE A 401 -0.74 -14.10 17.12
CA PHE A 401 0.71 -13.98 16.90
C PHE A 401 1.47 -15.32 17.08
N THR A 402 0.76 -16.45 17.00
CA THR A 402 1.42 -17.75 17.05
C THR A 402 2.44 -17.87 15.93
N GLY A 403 3.74 -18.03 16.29
CA GLY A 403 4.85 -18.05 15.34
C GLY A 403 5.52 -16.70 15.08
N ASP A 404 4.92 -15.59 15.48
CA ASP A 404 5.54 -14.26 15.45
C ASP A 404 6.21 -13.97 16.79
N ARG A 405 7.54 -14.13 16.81
CA ARG A 405 8.35 -13.99 18.03
C ARG A 405 8.28 -12.59 18.63
N ASP A 406 8.44 -11.56 17.79
CA ASP A 406 8.59 -10.18 18.26
C ASP A 406 7.26 -9.63 18.79
N ARG A 407 6.16 -9.86 18.07
CA ARG A 407 4.82 -9.50 18.54
C ARG A 407 4.40 -10.28 19.79
N THR A 408 4.78 -11.56 19.88
CA THR A 408 4.54 -12.36 21.10
C THR A 408 5.28 -11.78 22.30
N LEU A 409 6.56 -11.39 22.15
CA LEU A 409 7.36 -10.81 23.23
C LEU A 409 6.81 -9.45 23.68
N SER A 410 6.47 -8.57 22.74
CA SER A 410 5.87 -7.27 23.04
C SER A 410 4.52 -7.42 23.77
N THR A 411 3.66 -8.35 23.30
CA THR A 411 2.36 -8.61 23.93
C THR A 411 2.51 -9.18 25.35
N LEU A 412 3.48 -10.08 25.56
CA LEU A 412 3.77 -10.61 26.91
C LEU A 412 4.33 -9.53 27.84
N SER A 413 5.15 -8.59 27.33
CA SER A 413 5.60 -7.43 28.10
C SER A 413 4.44 -6.61 28.60
N THR A 414 3.58 -6.15 27.68
CA THR A 414 2.37 -5.37 28.00
C THR A 414 1.46 -6.12 29.00
N MET A 415 1.22 -7.40 28.76
CA MET A 415 0.40 -8.23 29.66
C MET A 415 0.99 -8.31 31.08
N GLY A 416 2.31 -8.44 31.19
CA GLY A 416 3.03 -8.45 32.47
C GLY A 416 2.90 -7.12 33.22
N ASP A 417 3.06 -6.00 32.51
CA ASP A 417 2.90 -4.65 33.05
C ASP A 417 1.47 -4.45 33.58
N MET A 418 0.46 -4.88 32.83
CA MET A 418 -0.94 -4.77 33.24
C MET A 418 -1.26 -5.63 34.47
N TYR A 419 -0.73 -6.85 34.57
CA TYR A 419 -0.85 -7.65 35.80
C TYR A 419 -0.23 -6.93 37.00
N TRP A 420 0.90 -6.28 36.82
CA TRP A 420 1.52 -5.50 37.89
C TRP A 420 0.63 -4.32 38.33
N ARG A 421 0.06 -3.58 37.37
CA ARG A 421 -0.81 -2.43 37.65
C ARG A 421 -2.09 -2.81 38.42
N ILE A 422 -2.65 -4.00 38.21
CA ILE A 422 -3.79 -4.49 39.00
C ILE A 422 -3.38 -5.17 40.32
N GLY A 423 -2.09 -5.16 40.68
CA GLY A 423 -1.57 -5.75 41.91
C GLY A 423 -1.33 -7.27 41.86
N ASP A 424 -1.57 -7.92 40.71
CA ASP A 424 -1.34 -9.36 40.54
C ASP A 424 0.12 -9.67 40.21
N LYS A 425 0.98 -9.44 41.20
CA LYS A 425 2.43 -9.66 41.10
C LYS A 425 2.80 -11.07 40.65
N LYS A 426 2.04 -12.09 41.07
CA LYS A 426 2.28 -13.49 40.73
C LYS A 426 2.16 -13.71 39.21
N ASN A 427 1.08 -13.25 38.60
CA ASN A 427 0.87 -13.40 37.17
C ASN A 427 1.76 -12.45 36.36
N ALA A 428 2.09 -11.26 36.86
CA ALA A 428 3.08 -10.36 36.25
C ALA A 428 4.42 -11.09 36.06
N PHE A 429 4.99 -11.63 37.14
CA PHE A 429 6.27 -12.32 37.08
C PHE A 429 6.22 -13.62 36.26
N LYS A 430 5.12 -14.36 36.33
CA LYS A 430 4.93 -15.55 35.47
C LYS A 430 4.90 -15.20 33.98
N THR A 431 4.31 -14.06 33.65
CA THR A 431 4.22 -13.58 32.25
C THR A 431 5.59 -13.14 31.74
N TYR A 432 6.36 -12.41 32.55
CA TYR A 432 7.75 -12.07 32.21
C TYR A 432 8.65 -13.29 32.08
N ASP A 433 8.51 -14.29 32.98
CA ASP A 433 9.26 -15.54 32.86
C ASP A 433 8.92 -16.29 31.55
N ARG A 434 7.66 -16.19 31.04
CA ARG A 434 7.29 -16.73 29.72
C ARG A 434 8.01 -15.99 28.60
N ALA A 435 8.04 -14.68 28.64
CA ALA A 435 8.74 -13.86 27.63
C ALA A 435 10.25 -14.18 27.62
N LEU A 436 10.88 -14.26 28.80
CA LEU A 436 12.31 -14.55 28.93
C LEU A 436 12.68 -16.00 28.60
N LYS A 437 11.73 -16.93 28.55
CA LYS A 437 11.93 -18.28 27.98
C LYS A 437 11.99 -18.26 26.46
N ILE A 438 11.30 -17.34 25.82
CA ILE A 438 11.34 -17.14 24.35
C ILE A 438 12.62 -16.40 23.96
N ASP A 439 12.93 -15.32 24.70
CA ASP A 439 14.16 -14.54 24.54
C ASP A 439 14.70 -14.09 25.89
N GLY A 440 15.71 -14.78 26.38
CA GLY A 440 16.39 -14.43 27.63
C GLY A 440 17.20 -13.13 27.59
N SER A 441 17.22 -12.43 26.46
CA SER A 441 17.87 -11.12 26.26
C SER A 441 16.92 -10.01 25.87
N TYR A 442 15.60 -10.25 25.88
CA TYR A 442 14.63 -9.22 25.54
C TYR A 442 14.64 -8.09 26.57
N ALA A 443 15.35 -7.01 26.23
CA ALA A 443 15.68 -5.91 27.13
C ALA A 443 14.46 -5.22 27.78
N PRO A 444 13.34 -4.93 27.06
CA PRO A 444 12.17 -4.33 27.70
C PRO A 444 11.63 -5.13 28.88
N VAL A 445 11.50 -6.46 28.72
CA VAL A 445 11.01 -7.33 29.80
C VAL A 445 12.05 -7.45 30.92
N LEU A 446 13.33 -7.54 30.61
CA LEU A 446 14.39 -7.56 31.63
C LEU A 446 14.35 -6.30 32.50
N ASN A 447 14.18 -5.12 31.89
CA ASN A 447 14.08 -3.86 32.59
C ASN A 447 12.83 -3.77 33.46
N ASN A 448 11.65 -4.01 32.89
CA ASN A 448 10.39 -3.88 33.63
C ASN A 448 10.32 -4.90 34.78
N TYR A 449 10.78 -6.12 34.57
CA TYR A 449 10.85 -7.12 35.60
C TYR A 449 11.83 -6.70 36.72
N ALA A 450 13.03 -6.20 36.36
CA ALA A 450 14.00 -5.71 37.34
C ALA A 450 13.44 -4.55 38.16
N TRP A 451 12.76 -3.60 37.50
CA TRP A 451 12.11 -2.47 38.15
C TRP A 451 11.05 -2.90 39.16
N PHE A 452 10.16 -3.81 38.79
CA PHE A 452 9.11 -4.29 39.67
C PHE A 452 9.64 -5.17 40.84
N LEU A 453 10.68 -5.97 40.61
CA LEU A 453 11.37 -6.67 41.70
C LEU A 453 12.03 -5.69 42.69
N CYS A 454 12.56 -4.61 42.20
CA CYS A 454 13.18 -3.58 43.01
C CYS A 454 12.12 -2.83 43.87
N GLN A 455 10.98 -2.47 43.30
CA GLN A 455 9.87 -1.88 44.05
C GLN A 455 9.27 -2.83 45.10
N ASP A 456 9.21 -4.12 44.81
CA ASP A 456 8.77 -5.13 45.77
C ASP A 456 9.77 -5.37 46.94
N GLY A 457 11.00 -4.91 46.77
CA GLY A 457 12.06 -5.01 47.80
C GLY A 457 12.60 -6.42 48.07
N SER A 458 12.04 -7.45 47.43
CA SER A 458 12.24 -8.85 47.84
C SER A 458 13.40 -9.56 47.15
N LYS A 459 13.88 -9.09 45.97
CA LYS A 459 14.83 -9.84 45.14
C LYS A 459 15.85 -8.93 44.41
N LEU A 460 16.45 -7.98 45.14
CA LEU A 460 17.39 -7.00 44.56
C LEU A 460 18.56 -7.66 43.78
N LYS A 461 19.08 -8.83 44.21
CA LYS A 461 20.14 -9.54 43.47
C LYS A 461 19.67 -10.02 42.11
N LYS A 462 18.41 -10.50 41.99
CA LYS A 462 17.82 -10.89 40.69
C LYS A 462 17.60 -9.66 39.81
N ALA A 463 17.03 -8.59 40.38
CA ALA A 463 16.83 -7.31 39.71
C ALA A 463 18.17 -6.75 39.17
N TYR A 464 19.22 -6.74 39.96
CA TYR A 464 20.56 -6.33 39.55
C TYR A 464 21.08 -7.11 38.33
N GLY A 465 20.97 -8.45 38.36
CA GLY A 465 21.44 -9.27 37.24
C GLY A 465 20.69 -9.01 35.94
N MET A 466 19.36 -8.77 36.02
CA MET A 466 18.53 -8.45 34.86
C MET A 466 18.85 -7.06 34.31
N SER A 467 18.87 -6.05 35.18
CA SER A 467 19.11 -4.67 34.77
C SER A 467 20.55 -4.44 34.32
N LYS A 468 21.55 -5.16 34.88
CA LYS A 468 22.91 -5.14 34.36
C LYS A 468 22.94 -5.58 32.88
N LYS A 469 22.21 -6.63 32.55
CA LYS A 469 22.13 -7.13 31.17
C LYS A 469 21.47 -6.11 30.23
N THR A 470 20.49 -5.30 30.68
CA THR A 470 19.89 -4.28 29.84
C THR A 470 20.85 -3.16 29.47
N VAL A 471 21.66 -2.68 30.42
CA VAL A 471 22.68 -1.65 30.14
C VAL A 471 23.87 -2.17 29.35
N GLU A 472 24.12 -3.49 29.36
CA GLU A 472 25.10 -4.14 28.47
C GLU A 472 24.58 -4.26 27.03
N LEU A 473 23.29 -4.48 26.84
CA LEU A 473 22.64 -4.58 25.52
C LEU A 473 22.42 -3.21 24.89
N GLU A 474 21.97 -2.24 25.67
CA GLU A 474 21.64 -0.89 25.22
C GLU A 474 22.27 0.13 26.18
N PRO A 475 23.58 0.43 26.05
CA PRO A 475 24.34 1.24 27.02
C PRO A 475 23.84 2.68 27.18
N ASP A 476 23.21 3.23 26.15
CA ASP A 476 22.77 4.62 26.10
C ASP A 476 21.26 4.77 26.36
N ASN A 477 20.57 3.69 26.66
CA ASN A 477 19.14 3.75 26.96
C ASN A 477 18.89 4.35 28.35
N VAL A 478 18.31 5.54 28.35
CA VAL A 478 18.09 6.37 29.54
C VAL A 478 17.29 5.65 30.62
N THR A 479 16.23 4.94 30.24
CA THR A 479 15.37 4.17 31.15
C THR A 479 16.13 3.00 31.80
N TYR A 480 16.99 2.34 31.04
CA TYR A 480 17.78 1.22 31.57
C TYR A 480 18.90 1.71 32.49
N LEU A 481 19.52 2.84 32.14
CA LEU A 481 20.51 3.51 32.99
C LEU A 481 19.92 3.93 34.34
N ASP A 482 18.71 4.51 34.33
CA ASP A 482 17.99 4.91 35.55
C ASP A 482 17.65 3.68 36.41
N THR A 483 17.00 2.68 35.82
CA THR A 483 16.64 1.45 36.55
C THR A 483 17.86 0.78 37.18
N PHE A 484 18.97 0.69 36.46
CA PHE A 484 20.20 0.07 36.98
C PHE A 484 20.83 0.93 38.08
N GLY A 485 20.94 2.22 37.88
CA GLY A 485 21.43 3.17 38.87
C GLY A 485 20.59 3.14 40.16
N TRP A 486 19.26 3.10 40.02
CA TRP A 486 18.36 3.02 41.17
C TRP A 486 18.48 1.70 41.94
N ILE A 487 18.61 0.57 41.24
CA ILE A 487 18.88 -0.74 41.87
C ILE A 487 20.18 -0.71 42.65
N LEU A 488 21.26 -0.13 42.09
CA LEU A 488 22.53 0.04 42.80
C LEU A 488 22.36 0.88 44.06
N HIS A 489 21.61 2.01 43.99
CA HIS A 489 21.29 2.84 45.15
C HIS A 489 20.57 2.02 46.26
N LEU A 490 19.54 1.24 45.91
CA LEU A 490 18.84 0.40 46.88
C LEU A 490 19.75 -0.70 47.49
N MET A 491 20.77 -1.13 46.77
CA MET A 491 21.82 -2.03 47.25
C MET A 491 22.90 -1.32 48.06
N LYS A 492 22.76 -0.01 48.33
CA LYS A 492 23.75 0.84 49.03
C LYS A 492 25.10 0.97 48.31
N ARG A 493 25.07 0.89 46.98
CA ARG A 493 26.26 1.02 46.08
C ARG A 493 26.23 2.35 45.33
N ASP A 494 26.05 3.46 46.05
CA ASP A 494 25.80 4.78 45.49
C ASP A 494 26.99 5.31 44.64
N LEU A 495 28.23 4.99 45.01
CA LEU A 495 29.41 5.33 44.21
C LEU A 495 29.37 4.66 42.82
N GLU A 496 28.83 3.46 42.73
CA GLU A 496 28.70 2.76 41.47
C GLU A 496 27.44 3.20 40.69
N ALA A 497 26.39 3.69 41.36
CA ALA A 497 25.19 4.22 40.75
C ALA A 497 25.44 5.54 40.00
N LYS A 498 26.28 6.42 40.59
CA LYS A 498 26.51 7.76 40.07
C LYS A 498 26.93 7.83 38.58
N PRO A 499 27.86 7.00 38.07
CA PRO A 499 28.25 7.00 36.66
C PRO A 499 27.06 6.76 35.72
N PHE A 500 26.11 5.87 36.06
CA PHE A 500 24.95 5.55 35.24
C PHE A 500 23.97 6.72 35.17
N PHE A 501 23.69 7.38 36.27
CA PHE A 501 22.89 8.61 36.26
C PHE A 501 23.60 9.75 35.50
N LYS A 502 24.91 9.92 35.69
CA LYS A 502 25.68 10.89 34.91
C LYS A 502 25.61 10.60 33.41
N HIS A 503 25.64 9.33 33.02
CA HIS A 503 25.49 8.90 31.64
C HIS A 503 24.06 9.18 31.14
N ALA A 504 23.03 8.85 31.92
CA ALA A 504 21.64 9.16 31.58
C ALA A 504 21.42 10.67 31.30
N MET A 505 22.12 11.57 32.03
CA MET A 505 22.03 13.02 31.79
C MET A 505 22.57 13.45 30.41
N LEU A 506 23.36 12.62 29.73
CA LEU A 506 23.87 12.92 28.38
C LEU A 506 22.88 12.50 27.28
N TYR A 507 21.99 11.58 27.59
CA TYR A 507 21.08 10.95 26.62
C TYR A 507 19.59 11.26 26.84
N GLY A 508 19.27 12.37 27.51
CA GLY A 508 17.89 12.85 27.69
C GLY A 508 17.34 12.74 29.12
N GLY A 509 18.09 12.18 30.07
CA GLY A 509 17.66 12.08 31.47
C GLY A 509 17.35 13.42 32.14
N LYS A 510 17.80 14.53 31.57
CA LYS A 510 17.50 15.91 32.05
C LYS A 510 16.04 16.32 31.78
N GLU A 511 15.36 15.62 30.88
CA GLU A 511 13.98 15.90 30.49
C GLU A 511 12.96 15.01 31.25
N ASN A 512 13.47 14.12 32.12
CA ASN A 512 12.64 13.21 32.90
C ASN A 512 12.75 13.52 34.40
N LYS A 513 11.61 13.86 35.02
CA LYS A 513 11.52 14.28 36.40
C LYS A 513 11.99 13.20 37.38
N THR A 514 11.54 11.95 37.17
CA THR A 514 11.89 10.81 38.01
C THR A 514 13.38 10.53 38.00
N ILE A 515 14.02 10.56 36.84
CA ILE A 515 15.48 10.33 36.70
C ILE A 515 16.30 11.42 37.42
N LEU A 516 15.86 12.66 37.30
CA LEU A 516 16.52 13.78 38.03
C LEU A 516 16.39 13.59 39.56
N LEU A 517 15.24 13.16 40.06
CA LEU A 517 15.01 12.91 41.48
C LEU A 517 15.82 11.71 41.97
N HIS A 518 15.91 10.64 41.21
CA HIS A 518 16.75 9.49 41.55
C HIS A 518 18.23 9.89 41.62
N TYR A 519 18.72 10.65 40.65
CA TYR A 519 20.10 11.12 40.66
C TYR A 519 20.38 12.07 41.84
N ALA A 520 19.48 13.03 42.10
CA ALA A 520 19.60 13.90 43.26
C ALA A 520 19.70 13.11 44.58
N ARG A 521 18.90 12.03 44.70
CA ARG A 521 18.92 11.17 45.87
C ARG A 521 20.26 10.44 46.06
N VAL A 522 20.84 9.93 44.98
CA VAL A 522 22.17 9.30 45.03
C VAL A 522 23.23 10.31 45.42
N LEU A 523 23.19 11.53 44.87
CA LEU A 523 24.15 12.61 45.19
C LEU A 523 24.07 13.07 46.65
N GLU A 524 22.87 13.12 47.24
CA GLU A 524 22.67 13.40 48.67
C GLU A 524 23.38 12.38 49.56
N VAL A 525 23.22 11.08 49.25
CA VAL A 525 23.89 10.03 50.02
C VAL A 525 25.40 10.09 49.90
N LEU A 526 25.91 10.56 48.75
CA LEU A 526 27.35 10.78 48.54
C LEU A 526 27.89 12.08 49.11
N GLY A 527 27.04 12.92 49.72
CA GLY A 527 27.43 14.23 50.31
C GLY A 527 27.62 15.34 49.28
N GLU A 528 27.20 15.14 48.01
CA GLU A 528 27.32 16.14 46.94
C GLU A 528 26.08 17.05 46.94
N THR A 529 25.88 17.77 48.04
CA THR A 529 24.63 18.49 48.35
C THR A 529 24.27 19.56 47.33
N ASP A 530 25.24 20.35 46.86
CA ASP A 530 24.98 21.42 45.89
C ASP A 530 24.44 20.88 44.56
N LEU A 531 25.03 19.78 44.10
CA LEU A 531 24.63 19.12 42.87
C LEU A 531 23.28 18.41 43.04
N ALA A 532 23.02 17.84 44.19
CA ALA A 532 21.72 17.23 44.50
C ALA A 532 20.59 18.29 44.48
N VAL A 533 20.82 19.45 45.10
CA VAL A 533 19.88 20.59 45.09
C VAL A 533 19.67 21.07 43.65
N TYR A 534 20.72 21.19 42.85
CA TYR A 534 20.61 21.56 41.45
C TYR A 534 19.65 20.63 40.69
N TYR A 535 19.88 19.32 40.72
CA TYR A 535 19.01 18.37 39.98
C TYR A 535 17.59 18.31 40.52
N ARG A 536 17.37 18.46 41.82
CA ARG A 536 16.04 18.56 42.41
C ARG A 536 15.30 19.79 41.90
N THR A 537 15.95 20.94 41.87
CA THR A 537 15.38 22.19 41.33
C THR A 537 15.08 22.08 39.83
N GLN A 538 15.88 21.32 39.04
CA GLN A 538 15.54 21.06 37.65
C GLN A 538 14.28 20.16 37.53
N ALA A 539 14.17 19.13 38.39
CA ALA A 539 13.01 18.24 38.40
C ALA A 539 11.70 19.00 38.73
N GLU A 540 11.74 19.99 39.65
CA GLU A 540 10.59 20.83 40.02
C GLU A 540 10.04 21.67 38.86
N LYS A 541 10.84 21.93 37.83
CA LYS A 541 10.44 22.68 36.61
C LYS A 541 9.74 21.83 35.59
N LEU A 542 9.83 20.52 35.71
CA LEU A 542 9.23 19.58 34.78
C LEU A 542 7.81 19.18 35.25
N PRO A 543 6.90 18.89 34.30
CA PRO A 543 5.64 18.27 34.65
C PRO A 543 5.86 16.90 35.31
N GLU A 544 4.81 16.37 35.95
CA GLU A 544 4.86 14.97 36.40
C GLU A 544 5.08 14.06 35.19
N ASP A 545 5.94 13.05 35.34
CA ASP A 545 6.10 12.06 34.30
C ASP A 545 4.76 11.35 34.09
N ASN A 546 4.32 11.19 32.85
CA ASN A 546 3.14 10.41 32.53
C ASN A 546 3.42 8.94 32.89
N GLU A 547 2.86 8.47 34.04
CA GLU A 547 3.02 7.09 34.53
C GLU A 547 2.39 6.05 33.60
#